data_6141a8f14d5455dfe2f1ff90e0928906
#
_entry.id   6141a8f14d5455dfe2f1ff90e0928906
#
_cell.length_a   1.000
_cell.length_b   1.000
_cell.length_c   1.000
_cell.angle_alpha   90.00
_cell.angle_beta   90.00
_cell.angle_gamma   90.00
#
_symmetry.space_group_name_H-M   'P 1'
#
loop_
_entity.id
_entity.type
_entity.pdbx_description
1 polymer ?
#
loop_
_entity_poly.entity_id
_entity_poly.type
_entity_poly.pdbx_seq_one_letter_code
_entity_poly.pdbx_strand_id
1 'polypeptide(L)'
;MTQPSFNFLSLDLAQPKPRIKGVTCVTDVMWTTAIMDDYLNDFAEIIDWVKIQNHRRTISTYTDEWFINRNKTLAKHNVGSYIGGMVFEMAYLQGKYIQFFEKNLELGFNAIEVSEDSIPDMPLGIRSSIIKEARSMGLRVFTEIGKKKPVTPMKSEDAIKAVLEDLESGSEHVILESAETKLLRENNMIDVLPKIAKAVGIENIYFELRRGYNVEQPWMELCEWLVQSLGPDINVMNIKVDECVWVDRIRYPLTPNANLH
;
A
#
# COMPACT_ATOMS: atom_id res chain seq x y z
N MET A 1 -26.76 8.47 -8.63
CA MET A 1 -26.41 7.45 -7.59
C MET A 1 -27.71 7.09 -6.87
N THR A 2 -28.03 5.81 -6.77
CA THR A 2 -29.14 5.31 -5.94
C THR A 2 -28.77 5.50 -4.48
N GLN A 3 -29.69 6.01 -3.67
CA GLN A 3 -29.43 6.17 -2.22
C GLN A 3 -29.40 4.81 -1.54
N PRO A 4 -28.53 4.62 -0.52
CA PRO A 4 -28.53 3.41 0.31
C PRO A 4 -29.89 3.15 0.93
N SER A 5 -30.29 1.87 1.06
CA SER A 5 -31.61 1.48 1.61
C SER A 5 -31.82 1.95 3.06
N PHE A 6 -30.75 2.09 3.84
CA PHE A 6 -30.77 2.49 5.26
C PHE A 6 -30.26 3.91 5.47
N ASN A 7 -30.43 4.81 4.50
CA ASN A 7 -29.96 6.19 4.52
C ASN A 7 -30.59 7.06 5.62
N PHE A 8 -31.56 6.56 6.35
CA PHE A 8 -32.17 7.20 7.52
C PHE A 8 -31.33 7.03 8.80
N LEU A 9 -30.29 6.18 8.77
CA LEU A 9 -29.34 6.02 9.87
C LEU A 9 -28.14 6.98 9.68
N SER A 10 -27.77 7.65 10.76
CA SER A 10 -26.54 8.43 10.80
C SER A 10 -25.38 7.49 11.11
N LEU A 11 -24.47 7.34 10.17
CA LEU A 11 -23.31 6.47 10.28
C LEU A 11 -22.03 7.27 9.98
N ASP A 12 -20.95 6.93 10.71
CA ASP A 12 -19.61 7.38 10.32
C ASP A 12 -19.22 6.64 9.05
N LEU A 13 -18.85 7.39 8.04
CA LEU A 13 -18.49 6.86 6.72
C LEU A 13 -17.04 7.20 6.37
N ALA A 14 -16.41 6.32 5.61
CA ALA A 14 -15.12 6.59 5.02
C ALA A 14 -15.16 7.87 4.16
N GLN A 15 -14.03 8.57 4.07
CA GLN A 15 -13.89 9.70 3.15
C GLN A 15 -14.17 9.24 1.71
N PRO A 16 -14.86 10.06 0.89
CA PRO A 16 -15.09 9.71 -0.51
C PRO A 16 -13.79 9.63 -1.31
N LYS A 17 -13.78 8.84 -2.37
CA LYS A 17 -12.64 8.76 -3.29
C LYS A 17 -12.60 9.96 -4.25
N PRO A 18 -11.43 10.46 -4.67
CA PRO A 18 -10.08 10.03 -4.25
C PRO A 18 -9.74 10.53 -2.83
N ARG A 19 -9.18 9.67 -2.02
CA ARG A 19 -8.79 9.99 -0.65
C ARG A 19 -7.28 9.96 -0.48
N ILE A 20 -6.75 10.75 0.46
CA ILE A 20 -5.32 10.81 0.79
C ILE A 20 -5.01 10.14 2.13
N LYS A 21 -6.03 9.89 2.94
CA LYS A 21 -5.95 9.19 4.22
C LYS A 21 -7.15 8.25 4.38
N GLY A 22 -7.02 7.24 5.21
CA GLY A 22 -7.98 6.13 5.27
C GLY A 22 -7.90 5.24 4.03
N VAL A 23 -6.79 5.28 3.31
CA VAL A 23 -6.57 4.54 2.05
C VAL A 23 -6.40 3.05 2.33
N THR A 24 -7.00 2.21 1.49
CA THR A 24 -6.84 0.76 1.52
C THR A 24 -6.19 0.29 0.23
N CYS A 25 -4.97 -0.26 0.36
CA CYS A 25 -4.26 -0.92 -0.73
C CYS A 25 -4.29 -2.43 -0.53
N VAL A 26 -4.96 -3.13 -1.43
CA VAL A 26 -5.07 -4.60 -1.36
C VAL A 26 -4.05 -5.27 -2.26
N THR A 27 -3.66 -6.49 -1.91
CA THR A 27 -2.84 -7.36 -2.76
C THR A 27 -3.74 -8.22 -3.63
N ASP A 28 -3.49 -8.21 -4.94
CA ASP A 28 -4.17 -9.09 -5.89
C ASP A 28 -3.89 -10.55 -5.55
N VAL A 29 -4.93 -11.31 -5.30
CA VAL A 29 -4.85 -12.76 -5.05
C VAL A 29 -4.87 -13.57 -6.34
N MET A 30 -4.68 -12.92 -7.48
CA MET A 30 -4.63 -13.51 -8.82
C MET A 30 -5.95 -14.14 -9.26
N TRP A 31 -7.07 -13.60 -8.83
CA TRP A 31 -8.37 -13.90 -9.43
C TRP A 31 -8.37 -13.59 -10.93
N THR A 32 -9.22 -14.24 -11.68
CA THR A 32 -9.43 -13.85 -13.08
C THR A 32 -9.92 -12.40 -13.14
N THR A 33 -9.66 -11.73 -14.27
CA THR A 33 -10.11 -10.35 -14.44
C THR A 33 -11.62 -10.21 -14.30
N ALA A 34 -12.39 -11.23 -14.74
CA ALA A 34 -13.84 -11.25 -14.61
C ALA A 34 -14.29 -11.32 -13.12
N ILE A 35 -13.67 -12.16 -12.30
CA ILE A 35 -13.97 -12.22 -10.85
C ILE A 35 -13.61 -10.90 -10.17
N MET A 36 -12.50 -10.29 -10.54
CA MET A 36 -12.11 -8.99 -9.99
C MET A 36 -13.11 -7.90 -10.39
N ASP A 37 -13.53 -7.87 -11.65
CA ASP A 37 -14.54 -6.90 -12.16
C ASP A 37 -15.87 -7.03 -11.39
N ASP A 38 -16.32 -8.26 -11.19
CA ASP A 38 -17.55 -8.56 -10.45
C ASP A 38 -17.44 -8.16 -8.98
N TYR A 39 -16.34 -8.51 -8.32
CA TYR A 39 -16.09 -8.14 -6.93
C TYR A 39 -16.05 -6.60 -6.73
N LEU A 40 -15.41 -5.88 -7.65
CA LEU A 40 -15.30 -4.43 -7.58
C LEU A 40 -16.63 -3.69 -7.82
N ASN A 41 -17.63 -4.33 -8.41
CA ASN A 41 -18.98 -3.73 -8.50
C ASN A 41 -19.56 -3.45 -7.09
N ASP A 42 -19.24 -4.29 -6.11
CA ASP A 42 -19.77 -4.15 -4.73
C ASP A 42 -18.76 -3.48 -3.78
N PHE A 43 -17.46 -3.69 -3.98
CA PHE A 43 -16.44 -3.34 -2.98
C PHE A 43 -15.44 -2.26 -3.43
N ALA A 44 -15.58 -1.67 -4.61
CA ALA A 44 -14.63 -0.67 -5.08
C ALA A 44 -14.54 0.57 -4.18
N GLU A 45 -15.63 0.94 -3.47
CA GLU A 45 -15.64 2.10 -2.58
C GLU A 45 -14.66 1.98 -1.40
N ILE A 46 -14.33 0.76 -0.97
CA ILE A 46 -13.42 0.52 0.14
C ILE A 46 -12.02 0.08 -0.30
N ILE A 47 -11.73 0.08 -1.63
CA ILE A 47 -10.44 -0.27 -2.19
C ILE A 47 -9.93 0.90 -3.03
N ASP A 48 -8.77 1.46 -2.69
CA ASP A 48 -8.15 2.56 -3.43
C ASP A 48 -7.10 2.07 -4.42
N TRP A 49 -6.35 1.04 -4.03
CA TRP A 49 -5.24 0.51 -4.80
C TRP A 49 -5.22 -1.00 -4.80
N VAL A 50 -4.78 -1.57 -5.92
CA VAL A 50 -4.45 -2.99 -6.04
C VAL A 50 -2.96 -3.13 -6.38
N LYS A 51 -2.23 -3.75 -5.47
CA LYS A 51 -0.83 -4.19 -5.69
C LYS A 51 -0.84 -5.51 -6.43
N ILE A 52 -0.43 -5.51 -7.68
CA ILE A 52 -0.25 -6.76 -8.44
C ILE A 52 0.93 -7.52 -7.85
N GLN A 53 0.73 -8.81 -7.63
CA GLN A 53 1.77 -9.63 -7.01
C GLN A 53 3.02 -9.74 -7.86
N ASN A 54 4.16 -9.58 -7.21
CA ASN A 54 5.50 -9.54 -7.79
C ASN A 54 6.23 -10.89 -7.78
N HIS A 55 5.52 -12.01 -7.89
CA HIS A 55 6.20 -13.31 -7.95
C HIS A 55 6.59 -13.71 -9.38
N ARG A 56 7.51 -14.67 -9.49
CA ARG A 56 8.10 -15.10 -10.76
C ARG A 56 7.06 -15.41 -11.84
N ARG A 57 5.97 -16.13 -11.50
CA ARG A 57 4.95 -16.49 -12.48
C ARG A 57 4.25 -15.28 -13.08
N THR A 58 3.94 -14.28 -12.29
CA THR A 58 3.30 -13.04 -12.76
C THR A 58 4.13 -12.41 -13.88
N ILE A 59 5.46 -12.30 -13.65
CA ILE A 59 6.36 -11.63 -14.59
C ILE A 59 6.69 -12.52 -15.80
N SER A 60 6.79 -13.85 -15.62
CA SER A 60 7.26 -14.75 -16.66
C SER A 60 6.15 -15.39 -17.51
N THR A 61 4.88 -15.23 -17.15
CA THR A 61 3.77 -15.94 -17.77
C THR A 61 2.73 -15.01 -18.38
N TYR A 62 2.42 -13.88 -17.73
CA TYR A 62 1.37 -13.00 -18.22
C TYR A 62 1.91 -12.06 -19.31
N THR A 63 1.07 -11.85 -20.33
CA THR A 63 1.36 -10.97 -21.47
C THR A 63 1.02 -9.53 -21.18
N ASP A 64 1.51 -8.60 -21.99
CA ASP A 64 1.15 -7.19 -21.94
C ASP A 64 -0.38 -7.01 -22.00
N GLU A 65 -1.07 -7.74 -22.87
CA GLU A 65 -2.52 -7.70 -22.99
C GLU A 65 -3.21 -8.05 -21.67
N TRP A 66 -2.70 -9.04 -20.93
CA TRP A 66 -3.25 -9.42 -19.63
C TRP A 66 -3.15 -8.25 -18.62
N PHE A 67 -1.98 -7.62 -18.52
CA PHE A 67 -1.77 -6.48 -17.62
C PHE A 67 -2.63 -5.28 -18.02
N ILE A 68 -2.66 -4.94 -19.30
CA ILE A 68 -3.46 -3.83 -19.84
C ILE A 68 -4.95 -4.04 -19.52
N ASN A 69 -5.48 -5.24 -19.77
CA ASN A 69 -6.89 -5.55 -19.47
C ASN A 69 -7.17 -5.51 -17.96
N ARG A 70 -6.23 -5.98 -17.14
CA ARG A 70 -6.35 -5.92 -15.67
C ARG A 70 -6.40 -4.48 -15.20
N ASN A 71 -5.46 -3.64 -15.65
CA ASN A 71 -5.38 -2.24 -15.27
C ASN A 71 -6.59 -1.42 -15.76
N LYS A 72 -7.09 -1.69 -16.98
CA LYS A 72 -8.34 -1.08 -17.46
C LYS A 72 -9.53 -1.45 -16.60
N THR A 73 -9.63 -2.71 -16.16
CA THR A 73 -10.72 -3.15 -15.27
C THR A 73 -10.65 -2.41 -13.93
N LEU A 74 -9.48 -2.32 -13.32
CA LEU A 74 -9.31 -1.57 -12.06
C LEU A 74 -9.68 -0.09 -12.24
N ALA A 75 -9.19 0.54 -13.29
CA ALA A 75 -9.47 1.94 -13.60
C ALA A 75 -10.96 2.23 -13.82
N LYS A 76 -11.71 1.31 -14.44
CA LYS A 76 -13.18 1.38 -14.60
C LYS A 76 -13.89 1.58 -13.26
N HIS A 77 -13.36 1.00 -12.21
CA HIS A 77 -13.89 1.09 -10.84
C HIS A 77 -13.23 2.19 -9.99
N ASN A 78 -12.48 3.11 -10.62
CA ASN A 78 -11.72 4.14 -9.91
C ASN A 78 -10.76 3.56 -8.83
N VAL A 79 -10.08 2.46 -9.19
CA VAL A 79 -9.06 1.78 -8.38
C VAL A 79 -7.72 1.88 -9.09
N GLY A 80 -6.71 2.38 -8.39
CA GLY A 80 -5.35 2.46 -8.90
C GLY A 80 -4.64 1.11 -8.87
N SER A 81 -3.59 0.97 -9.66
CA SER A 81 -2.77 -0.24 -9.71
C SER A 81 -1.30 0.04 -9.80
N TYR A 82 -0.51 -0.85 -9.24
CA TYR A 82 0.95 -0.89 -9.40
C TYR A 82 1.46 -2.32 -9.18
N ILE A 83 2.68 -2.59 -9.62
CA ILE A 83 3.36 -3.87 -9.38
C ILE A 83 4.31 -3.73 -8.18
N GLY A 84 4.40 -4.77 -7.33
CA GLY A 84 5.21 -4.73 -6.11
C GLY A 84 6.71 -4.51 -6.36
N GLY A 85 7.38 -3.87 -5.41
CA GLY A 85 8.73 -3.32 -5.51
C GLY A 85 9.84 -4.32 -5.83
N MET A 86 9.67 -5.60 -5.52
CA MET A 86 10.68 -6.62 -5.87
C MET A 86 10.99 -6.68 -7.38
N VAL A 87 10.03 -6.31 -8.25
CA VAL A 87 10.27 -6.23 -9.70
C VAL A 87 11.17 -5.03 -10.03
N PHE A 88 10.93 -3.91 -9.36
CA PHE A 88 11.81 -2.76 -9.44
C PHE A 88 13.23 -3.09 -8.96
N GLU A 89 13.38 -3.76 -7.81
CA GLU A 89 14.68 -4.16 -7.27
C GLU A 89 15.47 -5.05 -8.26
N MET A 90 14.77 -6.01 -8.89
CA MET A 90 15.36 -6.84 -9.94
C MET A 90 15.81 -6.01 -11.15
N ALA A 91 14.99 -5.06 -11.58
CA ALA A 91 15.31 -4.16 -12.69
C ALA A 91 16.51 -3.24 -12.35
N TYR A 92 16.54 -2.73 -11.12
CA TYR A 92 17.64 -1.91 -10.61
C TYR A 92 18.98 -2.69 -10.62
N LEU A 93 19.01 -3.88 -10.03
CA LEU A 93 20.22 -4.72 -10.00
C LEU A 93 20.74 -5.09 -11.39
N GLN A 94 19.86 -5.12 -12.40
CA GLN A 94 20.20 -5.40 -13.78
C GLN A 94 20.51 -4.14 -14.61
N GLY A 95 20.48 -2.93 -14.00
CA GLY A 95 20.64 -1.68 -14.72
C GLY A 95 19.51 -1.35 -15.70
N LYS A 96 18.29 -1.86 -15.44
CA LYS A 96 17.12 -1.78 -16.34
C LYS A 96 15.94 -1.04 -15.73
N TYR A 97 16.13 -0.24 -14.69
CA TYR A 97 15.00 0.42 -14.00
C TYR A 97 14.28 1.43 -14.90
N ILE A 98 14.95 2.06 -15.87
CA ILE A 98 14.28 2.94 -16.85
C ILE A 98 13.33 2.13 -17.73
N GLN A 99 13.78 0.97 -18.28
CA GLN A 99 12.88 0.09 -19.05
C GLN A 99 11.71 -0.41 -18.21
N PHE A 100 11.92 -0.60 -16.91
CA PHE A 100 10.84 -0.95 -16.00
C PHE A 100 9.82 0.19 -15.88
N PHE A 101 10.26 1.45 -15.80
CA PHE A 101 9.36 2.61 -15.76
C PHE A 101 8.56 2.76 -17.07
N GLU A 102 9.24 2.70 -18.21
CA GLU A 102 8.62 2.73 -19.53
C GLU A 102 7.58 1.62 -19.68
N LYS A 103 7.92 0.39 -19.27
CA LYS A 103 7.01 -0.76 -19.36
C LYS A 103 5.78 -0.58 -18.45
N ASN A 104 5.93 -0.04 -17.24
CA ASN A 104 4.79 0.24 -16.38
C ASN A 104 3.81 1.24 -17.01
N LEU A 105 4.33 2.30 -17.63
CA LEU A 105 3.50 3.26 -18.38
C LEU A 105 2.77 2.59 -19.55
N GLU A 106 3.49 1.78 -20.35
CA GLU A 106 2.92 1.03 -21.47
C GLU A 106 1.79 0.08 -21.03
N LEU A 107 1.97 -0.60 -19.91
CA LEU A 107 0.98 -1.52 -19.34
C LEU A 107 -0.21 -0.82 -18.66
N GLY A 108 -0.15 0.51 -18.51
CA GLY A 108 -1.23 1.30 -17.90
C GLY A 108 -1.25 1.27 -16.37
N PHE A 109 -0.14 0.98 -15.73
CA PHE A 109 -0.02 1.15 -14.28
C PHE A 109 -0.04 2.64 -13.89
N ASN A 110 -0.70 2.94 -12.78
CA ASN A 110 -0.82 4.32 -12.28
C ASN A 110 0.36 4.75 -11.41
N ALA A 111 1.02 3.79 -10.78
CA ALA A 111 2.13 4.03 -9.87
C ALA A 111 3.19 2.93 -9.98
N ILE A 112 4.34 3.19 -9.39
CA ILE A 112 5.40 2.21 -9.13
C ILE A 112 5.75 2.19 -7.65
N GLU A 113 6.36 1.09 -7.20
CA GLU A 113 6.95 0.96 -5.87
C GLU A 113 8.47 0.92 -5.98
N VAL A 114 9.15 1.91 -5.40
CA VAL A 114 10.61 1.95 -5.27
C VAL A 114 10.98 1.43 -3.89
N SER A 115 11.55 0.25 -3.83
CA SER A 115 12.00 -0.42 -2.61
C SER A 115 13.47 -0.81 -2.68
N GLU A 116 14.05 -1.11 -1.51
CA GLU A 116 15.38 -1.71 -1.36
C GLU A 116 15.39 -2.68 -0.18
N ASP A 117 14.24 -3.30 0.06
CA ASP A 117 14.01 -4.15 1.21
C ASP A 117 14.71 -5.52 1.12
N SER A 118 14.92 -6.00 -0.11
CA SER A 118 15.53 -7.31 -0.41
C SER A 118 16.92 -7.22 -1.07
N ILE A 119 17.40 -6.01 -1.32
CA ILE A 119 18.71 -5.74 -1.92
C ILE A 119 19.61 -4.96 -0.96
N PRO A 120 20.92 -4.85 -1.22
CA PRO A 120 21.79 -3.93 -0.49
C PRO A 120 21.31 -2.48 -0.62
N ASP A 121 21.57 -1.67 0.41
CA ASP A 121 21.24 -0.24 0.38
C ASP A 121 21.81 0.43 -0.87
N MET A 122 20.99 1.25 -1.51
CA MET A 122 21.42 2.04 -2.66
C MET A 122 22.46 3.07 -2.20
N PRO A 123 23.45 3.38 -3.07
CA PRO A 123 24.38 4.47 -2.79
C PRO A 123 23.65 5.78 -2.50
N LEU A 124 24.23 6.61 -1.63
CA LEU A 124 23.67 7.90 -1.22
C LEU A 124 23.23 8.73 -2.44
N GLY A 125 22.01 9.23 -2.41
CA GLY A 125 21.42 10.06 -3.47
C GLY A 125 20.87 9.30 -4.68
N ILE A 126 21.19 8.01 -4.86
CA ILE A 126 20.67 7.22 -6.00
C ILE A 126 19.16 7.00 -5.86
N ARG A 127 18.68 6.63 -4.68
CA ARG A 127 17.25 6.45 -4.42
C ARG A 127 16.44 7.72 -4.74
N SER A 128 16.90 8.87 -4.25
CA SER A 128 16.29 10.17 -4.52
C SER A 128 16.30 10.51 -6.04
N SER A 129 17.37 10.20 -6.74
CA SER A 129 17.46 10.42 -8.20
C SER A 129 16.47 9.54 -8.96
N ILE A 130 16.32 8.27 -8.56
CA ILE A 130 15.39 7.31 -9.16
C ILE A 130 13.94 7.77 -8.96
N ILE A 131 13.58 8.22 -7.75
CA ILE A 131 12.25 8.76 -7.45
C ILE A 131 11.94 9.96 -8.35
N LYS A 132 12.85 10.91 -8.45
CA LYS A 132 12.73 12.12 -9.32
C LYS A 132 12.60 11.74 -10.79
N GLU A 133 13.37 10.77 -11.25
CA GLU A 133 13.31 10.27 -12.63
C GLU A 133 11.93 9.68 -12.94
N ALA A 134 11.44 8.77 -12.10
CA ALA A 134 10.11 8.17 -12.27
C ALA A 134 8.99 9.25 -12.28
N ARG A 135 9.09 10.24 -11.39
CA ARG A 135 8.16 11.38 -11.37
C ARG A 135 8.22 12.20 -12.64
N SER A 136 9.42 12.44 -13.19
CA SER A 136 9.59 13.19 -14.43
C SER A 136 8.98 12.48 -15.64
N MET A 137 8.89 11.15 -15.61
CA MET A 137 8.23 10.33 -16.62
C MET A 137 6.69 10.27 -16.46
N GLY A 138 6.14 10.92 -15.41
CA GLY A 138 4.69 10.97 -15.16
C GLY A 138 4.15 9.84 -14.27
N LEU A 139 5.01 9.00 -13.70
CA LEU A 139 4.62 7.95 -12.76
C LEU A 139 4.37 8.54 -11.36
N ARG A 140 3.36 8.04 -10.69
CA ARG A 140 3.23 8.18 -9.24
C ARG A 140 4.23 7.23 -8.59
N VAL A 141 4.84 7.65 -7.50
CA VAL A 141 5.86 6.85 -6.82
C VAL A 141 5.44 6.58 -5.38
N PHE A 142 5.38 5.33 -5.01
CA PHE A 142 5.35 4.85 -3.64
C PHE A 142 6.74 4.33 -3.31
N THR A 143 7.19 4.56 -2.10
CA THR A 143 8.48 4.04 -1.63
C THR A 143 8.27 3.15 -0.43
N GLU A 144 9.20 2.25 -0.16
CA GLU A 144 9.14 1.36 1.00
C GLU A 144 10.42 1.51 1.81
N ILE A 145 10.30 1.69 3.13
CA ILE A 145 11.40 1.71 4.08
C ILE A 145 11.34 0.50 5.01
N GLY A 146 12.52 0.03 5.38
CA GLY A 146 12.71 -1.18 6.17
C GLY A 146 13.28 -2.32 5.34
N LYS A 147 13.54 -3.44 6.01
CA LYS A 147 14.12 -4.64 5.39
C LYS A 147 13.23 -5.86 5.62
N LYS A 148 13.18 -6.76 4.65
CA LYS A 148 12.44 -8.04 4.79
C LYS A 148 13.04 -8.97 5.85
N LYS A 149 14.27 -8.73 6.24
CA LYS A 149 14.97 -9.49 7.29
C LYS A 149 15.73 -8.53 8.18
N PRO A 150 15.04 -7.68 8.95
CA PRO A 150 15.70 -6.75 9.85
C PRO A 150 16.40 -7.53 10.98
N VAL A 151 17.57 -7.05 11.40
CA VAL A 151 18.36 -7.64 12.47
C VAL A 151 18.16 -6.89 13.78
N THR A 152 17.92 -5.59 13.69
CA THR A 152 17.67 -4.70 14.83
C THR A 152 16.38 -3.92 14.59
N PRO A 153 15.61 -3.62 15.66
CA PRO A 153 14.41 -2.81 15.51
C PRO A 153 14.71 -1.43 14.92
N MET A 154 13.82 -0.98 14.02
CA MET A 154 13.85 0.35 13.43
C MET A 154 13.78 1.43 14.50
N LYS A 155 14.62 2.48 14.39
CA LYS A 155 14.54 3.66 15.25
C LYS A 155 13.64 4.70 14.62
N SER A 156 12.83 5.37 15.43
CA SER A 156 11.91 6.41 14.96
C SER A 156 12.62 7.53 14.21
N GLU A 157 13.76 7.99 14.71
CA GLU A 157 14.52 9.11 14.12
C GLU A 157 15.03 8.78 12.72
N ASP A 158 15.58 7.57 12.53
CA ASP A 158 16.10 7.11 11.25
C ASP A 158 14.95 6.92 10.23
N ALA A 159 13.83 6.33 10.69
CA ALA A 159 12.65 6.16 9.85
C ALA A 159 12.01 7.49 9.45
N ILE A 160 11.83 8.42 10.38
CA ILE A 160 11.30 9.76 10.10
C ILE A 160 12.17 10.47 9.06
N LYS A 161 13.49 10.42 9.22
CA LYS A 161 14.42 11.01 8.27
C LYS A 161 14.25 10.41 6.87
N ALA A 162 14.24 9.07 6.77
CA ALA A 162 14.08 8.37 5.49
C ALA A 162 12.74 8.69 4.81
N VAL A 163 11.63 8.73 5.58
CA VAL A 163 10.32 9.13 5.06
C VAL A 163 10.35 10.54 4.49
N LEU A 164 10.89 11.50 5.24
CA LEU A 164 10.95 12.89 4.79
C LEU A 164 11.83 13.07 3.54
N GLU A 165 12.96 12.38 3.45
CA GLU A 165 13.84 12.38 2.27
C GLU A 165 13.13 11.81 1.03
N ASP A 166 12.36 10.72 1.18
CA ASP A 166 11.58 10.14 0.09
C ASP A 166 10.45 11.07 -0.37
N LEU A 167 9.71 11.69 0.57
CA LEU A 167 8.66 12.66 0.26
C LEU A 167 9.22 13.90 -0.45
N GLU A 168 10.33 14.44 0.02
CA GLU A 168 11.03 15.57 -0.63
C GLU A 168 11.51 15.22 -2.04
N SER A 169 11.84 13.95 -2.27
CA SER A 169 12.24 13.44 -3.58
C SER A 169 11.06 13.25 -4.54
N GLY A 170 9.82 13.28 -4.04
CA GLY A 170 8.58 13.18 -4.83
C GLY A 170 7.82 11.87 -4.65
N SER A 171 8.14 11.06 -3.65
CA SER A 171 7.25 9.97 -3.24
C SER A 171 5.91 10.53 -2.76
N GLU A 172 4.81 9.89 -3.13
CA GLU A 172 3.49 10.28 -2.64
C GLU A 172 3.19 9.67 -1.27
N HIS A 173 3.63 8.44 -1.08
CA HIS A 173 3.45 7.70 0.16
C HIS A 173 4.67 6.83 0.43
N VAL A 174 4.98 6.64 1.71
CA VAL A 174 6.07 5.77 2.14
C VAL A 174 5.51 4.60 2.93
N ILE A 175 5.85 3.40 2.51
CA ILE A 175 5.41 2.15 3.08
C ILE A 175 6.35 1.76 4.21
N LEU A 176 5.79 1.36 5.36
CA LEU A 176 6.54 0.76 6.46
C LEU A 176 6.47 -0.76 6.34
N GLU A 177 7.61 -1.42 6.10
CA GLU A 177 7.71 -2.87 5.90
C GLU A 177 7.20 -3.66 7.11
N SER A 178 6.38 -4.67 6.86
CA SER A 178 5.75 -5.49 7.88
C SER A 178 6.72 -6.29 8.75
N ALA A 179 7.88 -6.68 8.21
CA ALA A 179 8.91 -7.38 8.97
C ALA A 179 9.53 -6.48 10.05
N GLU A 180 9.68 -5.18 9.79
CA GLU A 180 10.09 -4.18 10.79
C GLU A 180 9.02 -4.04 11.87
N THR A 181 7.75 -3.94 11.48
CA THR A 181 6.63 -3.89 12.43
C THR A 181 6.58 -5.12 13.33
N LYS A 182 6.82 -6.31 12.78
CA LYS A 182 6.93 -7.55 13.54
C LYS A 182 8.06 -7.47 14.58
N LEU A 183 9.24 -7.04 14.15
CA LEU A 183 10.42 -6.94 15.04
C LEU A 183 10.19 -5.89 16.15
N LEU A 184 9.54 -4.78 15.86
CA LEU A 184 9.13 -3.78 16.84
C LEU A 184 8.19 -4.39 17.89
N ARG A 185 7.20 -5.18 17.49
CA ARG A 185 6.29 -5.88 18.41
C ARG A 185 7.03 -6.86 19.30
N GLU A 186 7.89 -7.71 18.73
CA GLU A 186 8.68 -8.70 19.47
C GLU A 186 9.61 -8.07 20.51
N ASN A 187 10.01 -6.82 20.30
CA ASN A 187 10.87 -6.06 21.24
C ASN A 187 10.10 -5.06 22.12
N ASN A 188 8.76 -5.10 22.14
CA ASN A 188 7.91 -4.16 22.86
C ASN A 188 8.15 -2.69 22.48
N MET A 189 8.50 -2.42 21.22
CA MET A 189 8.81 -1.10 20.68
C MET A 189 7.74 -0.61 19.68
N ILE A 190 6.55 -1.17 19.71
CA ILE A 190 5.49 -0.87 18.71
C ILE A 190 5.13 0.63 18.68
N ASP A 191 5.33 1.37 19.79
CA ASP A 191 5.10 2.82 19.87
C ASP A 191 5.95 3.66 18.91
N VAL A 192 6.94 3.05 18.26
CA VAL A 192 7.71 3.69 17.18
C VAL A 192 6.79 4.07 16.02
N LEU A 193 5.80 3.24 15.68
CA LEU A 193 4.87 3.50 14.56
C LEU A 193 4.05 4.78 14.74
N PRO A 194 3.35 5.01 15.88
CA PRO A 194 2.67 6.29 16.13
C PRO A 194 3.62 7.49 16.18
N LYS A 195 4.85 7.33 16.64
CA LYS A 195 5.84 8.43 16.63
C LYS A 195 6.19 8.84 15.21
N ILE A 196 6.44 7.87 14.32
CA ILE A 196 6.69 8.14 12.90
C ILE A 196 5.46 8.85 12.30
N ALA A 197 4.26 8.26 12.43
CA ALA A 197 3.03 8.80 11.86
C ALA A 197 2.75 10.24 12.28
N LYS A 198 2.96 10.57 13.56
CA LYS A 198 2.76 11.92 14.09
C LYS A 198 3.80 12.92 13.58
N ALA A 199 5.01 12.47 13.30
CA ALA A 199 6.09 13.34 12.83
C ALA A 199 5.99 13.68 11.35
N VAL A 200 5.53 12.72 10.53
CA VAL A 200 5.53 12.88 9.06
C VAL A 200 4.14 13.13 8.47
N GLY A 201 3.07 12.98 9.25
CA GLY A 201 1.68 13.01 8.80
C GLY A 201 1.16 11.62 8.41
N ILE A 202 -0.04 11.28 8.90
CA ILE A 202 -0.68 9.96 8.68
C ILE A 202 -0.98 9.71 7.20
N GLU A 203 -1.25 10.76 6.46
CA GLU A 203 -1.53 10.75 5.03
C GLU A 203 -0.33 10.33 4.18
N ASN A 204 0.88 10.45 4.71
CA ASN A 204 2.12 10.23 3.98
C ASN A 204 2.65 8.79 4.11
N ILE A 205 2.09 7.98 5.01
CA ILE A 205 2.57 6.63 5.25
C ILE A 205 1.50 5.57 5.08
N TYR A 206 1.92 4.38 4.61
CA TYR A 206 1.14 3.15 4.61
C TYR A 206 1.73 2.17 5.61
N PHE A 207 0.87 1.57 6.41
CA PHE A 207 1.26 0.45 7.26
C PHE A 207 1.06 -0.86 6.49
N GLU A 208 2.14 -1.57 6.21
CA GLU A 208 2.05 -2.92 5.68
C GLU A 208 1.59 -3.87 6.77
N LEU A 209 0.36 -4.40 6.66
CA LEU A 209 -0.25 -5.23 7.70
C LEU A 209 0.20 -6.68 7.64
N ARG A 210 0.58 -7.16 6.45
CA ARG A 210 0.89 -8.56 6.23
C ARG A 210 2.09 -8.72 5.30
N ARG A 211 2.99 -9.63 5.65
CA ARG A 211 4.07 -10.06 4.76
C ARG A 211 3.57 -11.11 3.78
N GLY A 212 3.23 -10.71 2.55
CA GLY A 212 2.85 -11.65 1.49
C GLY A 212 1.80 -12.67 1.93
N TYR A 213 2.11 -13.95 1.78
CA TYR A 213 1.21 -15.05 2.15
C TYR A 213 1.36 -15.56 3.58
N ASN A 214 2.11 -14.88 4.44
CA ASN A 214 2.30 -15.37 5.80
C ASN A 214 0.99 -15.29 6.59
N VAL A 215 0.33 -16.46 6.74
CA VAL A 215 -0.96 -16.63 7.41
C VAL A 215 -0.87 -16.40 8.92
N GLU A 216 0.34 -16.48 9.49
CA GLU A 216 0.57 -16.44 10.93
C GLU A 216 0.67 -15.03 11.52
N GLN A 217 0.69 -13.98 10.68
CA GLN A 217 0.67 -12.62 11.22
C GLN A 217 -0.77 -12.24 11.60
N PRO A 218 -0.99 -11.84 12.85
CA PRO A 218 -2.29 -11.35 13.33
C PRO A 218 -2.53 -9.92 12.79
N TRP A 219 -2.73 -9.80 11.50
CA TRP A 219 -2.87 -8.51 10.82
C TRP A 219 -4.10 -7.72 11.29
N MET A 220 -5.17 -8.41 11.68
CA MET A 220 -6.37 -7.76 12.22
C MET A 220 -6.06 -7.09 13.56
N GLU A 221 -5.38 -7.77 14.47
CA GLU A 221 -4.96 -7.19 15.75
C GLU A 221 -4.04 -5.98 15.56
N LEU A 222 -3.13 -6.04 14.58
CA LEU A 222 -2.29 -4.90 14.23
C LEU A 222 -3.13 -3.75 13.70
N CYS A 223 -4.08 -4.02 12.80
CA CYS A 223 -4.98 -3.02 12.25
C CYS A 223 -5.84 -2.36 13.35
N GLU A 224 -6.44 -3.17 14.23
CA GLU A 224 -7.21 -2.68 15.38
C GLU A 224 -6.36 -1.78 16.29
N TRP A 225 -5.15 -2.23 16.62
CA TRP A 225 -4.23 -1.46 17.44
C TRP A 225 -3.84 -0.12 16.78
N LEU A 226 -3.56 -0.13 15.47
CA LEU A 226 -3.25 1.09 14.72
C LEU A 226 -4.43 2.06 14.69
N VAL A 227 -5.65 1.55 14.45
CA VAL A 227 -6.87 2.38 14.47
C VAL A 227 -7.11 2.97 15.85
N GLN A 228 -6.93 2.19 16.93
CA GLN A 228 -7.06 2.69 18.30
C GLN A 228 -6.00 3.75 18.64
N SER A 229 -4.79 3.62 18.11
CA SER A 229 -3.66 4.50 18.42
C SER A 229 -3.63 5.79 17.59
N LEU A 230 -4.11 5.74 16.35
CA LEU A 230 -3.94 6.80 15.33
C LEU A 230 -5.27 7.25 14.70
N GLY A 231 -6.37 6.57 14.99
CA GLY A 231 -7.68 6.83 14.39
C GLY A 231 -7.94 6.04 13.10
N PRO A 232 -9.17 6.14 12.56
CA PRO A 232 -9.59 5.37 11.38
C PRO A 232 -8.92 5.82 10.07
N ASP A 233 -8.32 7.00 10.07
CA ASP A 233 -7.69 7.61 8.89
C ASP A 233 -6.31 7.02 8.52
N ILE A 234 -5.86 5.94 9.17
CA ILE A 234 -4.62 5.24 8.80
C ILE A 234 -4.69 4.70 7.36
N ASN A 235 -3.57 4.75 6.65
CA ASN A 235 -3.45 4.07 5.36
C ASN A 235 -2.87 2.68 5.58
N VAL A 236 -3.49 1.67 5.01
CA VAL A 236 -3.09 0.27 5.17
C VAL A 236 -2.88 -0.43 3.84
N MET A 237 -1.97 -1.42 3.85
CA MET A 237 -1.68 -2.20 2.66
C MET A 237 -1.33 -3.65 2.95
N ASN A 238 -1.17 -4.41 1.86
CA ASN A 238 -0.82 -5.83 1.86
C ASN A 238 -1.82 -6.72 2.62
N ILE A 239 -3.10 -6.35 2.57
CA ILE A 239 -4.21 -7.27 2.85
C ILE A 239 -4.69 -7.89 1.55
N LYS A 240 -5.30 -9.05 1.60
CA LYS A 240 -5.89 -9.64 0.40
C LYS A 240 -7.13 -8.86 -0.03
N VAL A 241 -7.45 -8.91 -1.32
CA VAL A 241 -8.59 -8.17 -1.87
C VAL A 241 -9.93 -8.53 -1.18
N ASP A 242 -10.13 -9.79 -0.81
CA ASP A 242 -11.32 -10.28 -0.09
C ASP A 242 -11.33 -9.97 1.41
N GLU A 243 -10.24 -9.41 1.93
CA GLU A 243 -10.12 -9.00 3.34
C GLU A 243 -10.43 -7.51 3.56
N CYS A 244 -10.64 -6.71 2.51
CA CYS A 244 -10.87 -5.26 2.63
C CYS A 244 -12.08 -4.90 3.50
N VAL A 245 -13.13 -5.74 3.48
CA VAL A 245 -14.33 -5.57 4.32
C VAL A 245 -14.03 -5.61 5.82
N TRP A 246 -13.00 -6.36 6.22
CA TRP A 246 -12.60 -6.43 7.63
C TRP A 246 -11.87 -5.17 8.06
N VAL A 247 -11.08 -4.56 7.17
CA VAL A 247 -10.43 -3.25 7.45
C VAL A 247 -11.48 -2.16 7.60
N ASP A 248 -12.47 -2.13 6.71
CA ASP A 248 -13.59 -1.19 6.80
C ASP A 248 -14.35 -1.35 8.13
N ARG A 249 -14.67 -2.59 8.52
CA ARG A 249 -15.31 -2.90 9.78
C ARG A 249 -14.48 -2.50 11.01
N ILE A 250 -13.15 -2.64 10.94
CA ILE A 250 -12.25 -2.23 12.04
C ILE A 250 -12.23 -0.71 12.16
N ARG A 251 -12.21 0.01 11.04
CA ARG A 251 -12.22 1.47 11.03
C ARG A 251 -13.56 2.06 11.49
N TYR A 252 -14.66 1.46 11.06
CA TYR A 252 -16.02 1.97 11.25
C TYR A 252 -16.93 0.87 11.82
N PRO A 253 -16.72 0.48 13.09
CA PRO A 253 -17.49 -0.59 13.70
C PRO A 253 -18.95 -0.16 13.87
N LEU A 254 -19.88 -0.97 13.37
CA LEU A 254 -21.31 -0.78 13.59
C LEU A 254 -21.68 -1.22 15.01
N THR A 255 -21.66 -0.29 15.96
CA THR A 255 -22.08 -0.52 17.33
C THR A 255 -23.16 0.47 17.71
N PRO A 256 -24.22 0.07 18.48
CA PRO A 256 -25.29 0.98 18.87
C PRO A 256 -24.83 2.22 19.65
N ASN A 257 -23.66 2.15 20.28
CA ASN A 257 -23.11 3.21 21.11
C ASN A 257 -22.02 4.06 20.41
N ALA A 258 -21.54 3.66 19.24
CA ALA A 258 -20.44 4.35 18.56
C ALA A 258 -20.87 5.66 17.89
N ASN A 259 -22.16 5.84 17.63
CA ASN A 259 -22.70 6.95 16.82
C ASN A 259 -23.64 7.88 17.63
N LEU A 260 -23.51 7.91 18.94
CA LEU A 260 -24.35 8.77 19.82
C LEU A 260 -23.60 10.03 20.29
N HIS A 261 -22.58 10.47 19.55
CA HIS A 261 -21.82 11.70 19.86
C HIS A 261 -22.00 12.77 18.82
#